data_f6fa17a8e2bb6cc6d74c8773e200c0b7
#
_entry.id   f6fa17a8e2bb6cc6d74c8773e200c0b7
#
_cell.length_a   1.000
_cell.length_b   1.000
_cell.length_c   1.000
_cell.angle_alpha   90.00
_cell.angle_beta   90.00
_cell.angle_gamma   90.00
#
_symmetry.space_group_name_H-M   'P 1'
#
loop_
_entity.id
_entity.type
_entity.pdbx_description
1 polymer ?
#
loop_
_entity_poly.entity_id
_entity_poly.type
_entity_poly.pdbx_seq_one_letter_code
_entity_poly.pdbx_strand_id
1 'polypeptide(L)'
;MALGWSAIKEGEAIAQEKGGRDAPIGARRPIKITKLETLLVKPRWLFLKIHTDAGIIGLGEPIVEGRALTVATAVKEIEPYLLGKDPRRVVHHWQAIYRHAFYRGGPVLTSALSGIDMALWDIKGKALGVPVYELLGGPTRDRVRV
;
A
#
# COMPACT_ATOMS: atom_id res chain seq x y z
N MET A 1 22.64 -20.10 -26.71
CA MET A 1 22.10 -18.86 -26.08
C MET A 1 20.84 -18.38 -26.83
N ALA A 2 19.72 -19.06 -26.69
CA ALA A 2 18.47 -18.68 -27.37
C ALA A 2 17.21 -18.83 -26.52
N LEU A 3 17.35 -18.95 -25.19
CA LEU A 3 16.23 -19.19 -24.25
C LEU A 3 15.66 -17.91 -23.63
N GLY A 4 16.27 -16.74 -23.85
CA GLY A 4 15.81 -15.48 -23.21
C GLY A 4 14.70 -14.73 -23.95
N TRP A 5 14.58 -14.90 -25.26
CA TRP A 5 13.64 -14.12 -26.09
C TRP A 5 12.25 -14.74 -26.24
N SER A 6 12.13 -16.07 -26.09
CA SER A 6 10.81 -16.72 -26.15
C SER A 6 9.98 -16.43 -24.91
N ALA A 7 10.59 -16.43 -23.73
CA ALA A 7 9.89 -16.13 -22.47
C ALA A 7 9.39 -14.66 -22.39
N ILE A 8 10.15 -13.72 -23.00
CA ILE A 8 9.73 -12.33 -23.08
C ILE A 8 8.52 -12.19 -24.04
N LYS A 9 8.54 -12.85 -25.19
CA LYS A 9 7.42 -12.85 -26.14
C LYS A 9 6.16 -13.50 -25.58
N GLU A 10 6.28 -14.59 -24.82
CA GLU A 10 5.14 -15.22 -24.14
C GLU A 10 4.59 -14.34 -23.02
N GLY A 11 5.44 -13.65 -22.27
CA GLY A 11 5.04 -12.67 -21.27
C GLY A 11 4.31 -11.46 -21.87
N GLU A 12 4.78 -10.95 -23.01
CA GLU A 12 4.13 -9.85 -23.75
C GLU A 12 2.81 -10.30 -24.39
N ALA A 13 2.75 -11.50 -24.96
CA ALA A 13 1.51 -12.07 -25.51
C ALA A 13 0.44 -12.27 -24.43
N ILE A 14 0.81 -12.79 -23.27
CA ILE A 14 -0.10 -12.96 -22.13
C ILE A 14 -0.56 -11.61 -21.57
N ALA A 15 0.30 -10.59 -21.57
CA ALA A 15 -0.05 -9.23 -21.17
C ALA A 15 -0.99 -8.56 -22.18
N GLN A 16 -0.79 -8.80 -23.49
CA GLN A 16 -1.66 -8.28 -24.54
C GLN A 16 -3.02 -8.99 -24.60
N GLU A 17 -3.09 -10.29 -24.35
CA GLU A 17 -4.37 -11.03 -24.32
C GLU A 17 -5.24 -10.67 -23.11
N LYS A 18 -4.63 -10.27 -21.98
CA LYS A 18 -5.35 -9.96 -20.74
C LYS A 18 -5.47 -8.48 -20.39
N GLY A 19 -4.89 -7.59 -21.19
CA GLY A 19 -4.74 -6.18 -20.88
C GLY A 19 -5.11 -5.23 -22.00
N GLY A 20 -6.02 -5.60 -22.90
CA GLY A 20 -6.58 -4.68 -23.87
C GLY A 20 -7.19 -3.45 -23.21
N ARG A 21 -7.38 -2.35 -23.99
CA ARG A 21 -7.94 -1.07 -23.48
C ARG A 21 -9.30 -1.23 -22.79
N ASP A 22 -10.00 -2.32 -23.07
CA ASP A 22 -11.32 -2.66 -22.55
C ASP A 22 -11.26 -3.64 -21.35
N ALA A 23 -10.05 -4.00 -20.85
CA ALA A 23 -9.95 -4.85 -19.68
C ALA A 23 -10.50 -4.11 -18.43
N PRO A 24 -11.43 -4.72 -17.68
CA PRO A 24 -11.95 -4.10 -16.47
C PRO A 24 -10.81 -3.70 -15.52
N ILE A 25 -10.92 -2.53 -14.91
CA ILE A 25 -9.99 -2.10 -13.86
C ILE A 25 -10.00 -3.16 -12.76
N GLY A 26 -8.88 -3.86 -12.56
CA GLY A 26 -8.76 -4.93 -11.55
C GLY A 26 -8.72 -6.36 -12.10
N ALA A 27 -8.62 -6.59 -13.40
CA ALA A 27 -8.50 -7.93 -14.03
C ALA A 27 -7.24 -8.73 -13.63
N ARG A 28 -6.32 -8.14 -12.86
CA ARG A 28 -5.17 -8.85 -12.29
C ARG A 28 -5.63 -9.75 -11.15
N ARG A 29 -4.89 -10.87 -10.93
CA ARG A 29 -5.13 -11.77 -9.80
C ARG A 29 -5.42 -10.96 -8.54
N PRO A 30 -6.56 -11.16 -7.89
CA PRO A 30 -6.92 -10.39 -6.71
C PRO A 30 -5.93 -10.65 -5.57
N ILE A 31 -5.53 -9.60 -4.89
CA ILE A 31 -4.79 -9.63 -3.63
C ILE A 31 -5.71 -9.05 -2.57
N LYS A 32 -5.80 -9.65 -1.40
CA LYS A 32 -6.68 -9.20 -0.32
C LYS A 32 -5.89 -8.92 0.94
N ILE A 33 -6.24 -7.85 1.61
CA ILE A 33 -5.74 -7.55 2.95
C ILE A 33 -6.34 -8.56 3.93
N THR A 34 -5.47 -9.18 4.76
CA THR A 34 -5.86 -10.21 5.74
C THR A 34 -5.73 -9.75 7.18
N LYS A 35 -4.82 -8.80 7.47
CA LYS A 35 -4.54 -8.34 8.84
C LYS A 35 -3.83 -6.99 8.80
N LEU A 36 -4.14 -6.12 9.76
CA LEU A 36 -3.33 -4.97 10.13
C LEU A 36 -2.66 -5.26 11.48
N GLU A 37 -1.38 -4.93 11.61
CA GLU A 37 -0.60 -5.17 12.81
C GLU A 37 0.21 -3.92 13.16
N THR A 38 -0.09 -3.32 14.30
CA THR A 38 0.65 -2.17 14.82
C THR A 38 1.73 -2.62 15.80
N LEU A 39 2.91 -2.07 15.68
CA LEU A 39 4.09 -2.38 16.49
C LEU A 39 4.58 -1.09 17.16
N LEU A 40 4.39 -1.00 18.47
CA LEU A 40 4.92 0.12 19.26
C LEU A 40 6.37 -0.17 19.65
N VAL A 41 7.30 0.62 19.11
CA VAL A 41 8.72 0.56 19.46
C VAL A 41 9.06 1.78 20.32
N LYS A 42 9.45 1.52 21.58
CA LYS A 42 9.78 2.57 22.55
C LYS A 42 10.96 3.44 22.08
N PRO A 43 10.97 4.73 22.44
CA PRO A 43 9.98 5.37 23.30
C PRO A 43 8.73 5.88 22.58
N ARG A 44 8.72 5.97 21.25
CA ARG A 44 7.68 6.75 20.55
C ARG A 44 7.30 6.29 19.15
N TRP A 45 7.97 5.29 18.58
CA TRP A 45 7.69 4.87 17.20
C TRP A 45 6.52 3.88 17.14
N LEU A 46 5.65 4.13 16.17
CA LEU A 46 4.56 3.22 15.81
C LEU A 46 4.74 2.78 14.37
N PHE A 47 4.95 1.49 14.17
CA PHE A 47 5.01 0.89 12.84
C PHE A 47 3.73 0.12 12.54
N LEU A 48 3.38 0.05 11.27
CA LEU A 48 2.24 -0.68 10.75
C LEU A 48 2.71 -1.71 9.73
N LYS A 49 2.23 -2.95 9.89
CA LYS A 49 2.30 -4.00 8.86
C LYS A 49 0.91 -4.28 8.35
N ILE A 50 0.72 -4.25 7.04
CA ILE A 50 -0.49 -4.71 6.37
C ILE A 50 -0.17 -6.02 5.66
N HIS A 51 -0.81 -7.10 6.09
CA HIS A 51 -0.61 -8.44 5.56
C HIS A 51 -1.62 -8.72 4.45
N THR A 52 -1.21 -9.53 3.46
CA THR A 52 -2.07 -9.95 2.35
C THR A 52 -2.10 -11.46 2.19
N ASP A 53 -3.12 -11.97 1.52
CA ASP A 53 -3.27 -13.39 1.15
C ASP A 53 -2.24 -13.86 0.09
N ALA A 54 -1.54 -12.94 -0.55
CA ALA A 54 -0.43 -13.20 -1.46
C ALA A 54 0.94 -13.30 -0.76
N GLY A 55 1.00 -13.22 0.59
CA GLY A 55 2.25 -13.21 1.35
C GLY A 55 3.03 -11.90 1.28
N ILE A 56 2.50 -10.88 0.60
CA ILE A 56 3.10 -9.55 0.56
C ILE A 56 2.73 -8.80 1.83
N ILE A 57 3.73 -8.19 2.47
CA ILE A 57 3.56 -7.35 3.65
C ILE A 57 3.96 -5.92 3.29
N GLY A 58 3.06 -4.97 3.49
CA GLY A 58 3.33 -3.54 3.38
C GLY A 58 3.73 -2.94 4.72
N LEU A 59 4.64 -1.97 4.68
CA LEU A 59 5.15 -1.27 5.85
C LEU A 59 4.74 0.20 5.81
N GLY A 60 4.32 0.72 6.95
CA GLY A 60 4.00 2.12 7.16
C GLY A 60 4.36 2.58 8.57
N GLU A 61 4.36 3.90 8.78
CA GLU A 61 4.67 4.53 10.06
C GLU A 61 3.59 5.56 10.42
N PRO A 62 2.46 5.12 11.00
CA PRO A 62 1.36 6.01 11.40
C PRO A 62 1.68 6.69 12.75
N ILE A 63 2.54 7.69 12.76
CA ILE A 63 2.98 8.32 14.01
C ILE A 63 2.49 9.75 14.18
N VAL A 64 2.05 10.08 15.40
CA VAL A 64 2.07 11.41 16.00
C VAL A 64 2.83 11.32 17.30
N GLU A 65 3.88 12.09 17.44
CA GLU A 65 4.70 12.11 18.65
C GLU A 65 3.85 12.40 19.91
N GLY A 66 4.07 11.59 20.94
CA GLY A 66 3.29 11.64 22.18
C GLY A 66 1.85 11.07 22.10
N ARG A 67 1.41 10.60 20.93
CA ARG A 67 0.06 10.04 20.71
C ARG A 67 0.03 8.70 19.98
N ALA A 68 1.13 7.94 20.02
CA ALA A 68 1.26 6.68 19.29
C ALA A 68 0.12 5.69 19.59
N LEU A 69 -0.28 5.53 20.85
CA LEU A 69 -1.39 4.64 21.23
C LEU A 69 -2.74 5.11 20.68
N THR A 70 -2.98 6.42 20.65
CA THR A 70 -4.20 6.99 20.06
C THR A 70 -4.26 6.72 18.56
N VAL A 71 -3.14 6.86 17.86
CA VAL A 71 -3.03 6.55 16.42
C VAL A 71 -3.19 5.06 16.17
N ALA A 72 -2.58 4.19 17.01
CA ALA A 72 -2.77 2.75 16.90
C ALA A 72 -4.26 2.35 17.02
N THR A 73 -4.99 2.99 17.94
CA THR A 73 -6.44 2.79 18.07
C THR A 73 -7.18 3.24 16.81
N ALA A 74 -6.84 4.40 16.24
CA ALA A 74 -7.46 4.89 15.00
C ALA A 74 -7.19 3.92 13.82
N VAL A 75 -5.98 3.36 13.71
CA VAL A 75 -5.67 2.32 12.70
C VAL A 75 -6.57 1.09 12.90
N LYS A 76 -6.74 0.66 14.16
CA LYS A 76 -7.60 -0.48 14.50
C LYS A 76 -9.08 -0.25 14.17
N GLU A 77 -9.57 0.98 14.34
CA GLU A 77 -10.94 1.35 13.95
C GLU A 77 -11.14 1.33 12.41
N ILE A 78 -10.09 1.60 11.64
CA ILE A 78 -10.12 1.56 10.17
C ILE A 78 -9.97 0.11 9.62
N GLU A 79 -9.35 -0.80 10.38
CA GLU A 79 -9.07 -2.17 9.94
C GLU A 79 -10.29 -2.90 9.35
N PRO A 80 -11.48 -2.90 9.98
CA PRO A 80 -12.66 -3.60 9.44
C PRO A 80 -13.06 -3.15 8.03
N TYR A 81 -12.80 -1.89 7.68
CA TYR A 81 -13.02 -1.38 6.33
C TYR A 81 -12.04 -1.99 5.32
N LEU A 82 -10.78 -2.18 5.69
CA LEU A 82 -9.72 -2.63 4.79
C LEU A 82 -9.68 -4.14 4.59
N LEU A 83 -10.09 -4.93 5.57
CA LEU A 83 -10.06 -6.39 5.51
C LEU A 83 -10.83 -6.92 4.27
N GLY A 84 -10.20 -7.84 3.55
CA GLY A 84 -10.73 -8.46 2.34
C GLY A 84 -10.69 -7.60 1.08
N LYS A 85 -10.24 -6.33 1.16
CA LYS A 85 -10.13 -5.43 0.01
C LYS A 85 -8.79 -5.56 -0.70
N ASP A 86 -8.76 -5.13 -1.97
CA ASP A 86 -7.54 -5.09 -2.78
C ASP A 86 -6.67 -3.89 -2.38
N PRO A 87 -5.48 -4.12 -1.80
CA PRO A 87 -4.59 -3.05 -1.33
C PRO A 87 -4.06 -2.15 -2.45
N ARG A 88 -4.09 -2.60 -3.70
CA ARG A 88 -3.54 -1.85 -4.84
C ARG A 88 -4.40 -0.64 -5.23
N ARG A 89 -5.62 -0.54 -4.71
CA ARG A 89 -6.53 0.61 -4.91
C ARG A 89 -6.20 1.76 -3.95
N VAL A 90 -4.93 2.14 -3.89
CA VAL A 90 -4.39 3.07 -2.88
C VAL A 90 -5.18 4.36 -2.78
N VAL A 91 -5.33 5.09 -3.88
CA VAL A 91 -6.05 6.37 -3.92
C VAL A 91 -7.53 6.22 -3.52
N HIS A 92 -8.16 5.11 -3.91
CA HIS A 92 -9.54 4.82 -3.49
C HIS A 92 -9.64 4.66 -1.97
N HIS A 93 -8.73 3.88 -1.38
CA HIS A 93 -8.72 3.69 0.08
C HIS A 93 -8.42 4.98 0.82
N TRP A 94 -7.45 5.78 0.32
CA TRP A 94 -7.16 7.08 0.88
C TRP A 94 -8.41 7.96 0.93
N GLN A 95 -9.11 8.09 -0.19
CA GLN A 95 -10.33 8.89 -0.28
C GLN A 95 -11.46 8.35 0.59
N ALA A 96 -11.66 7.03 0.60
CA ALA A 96 -12.69 6.40 1.40
C ALA A 96 -12.47 6.63 2.89
N ILE A 97 -11.25 6.40 3.39
CA ILE A 97 -10.90 6.60 4.80
C ILE A 97 -11.03 8.09 5.18
N TYR A 98 -10.52 9.00 4.35
CA TYR A 98 -10.59 10.43 4.64
C TYR A 98 -12.02 10.97 4.67
N ARG A 99 -12.91 10.48 3.78
CA ARG A 99 -14.28 11.00 3.61
C ARG A 99 -15.33 10.26 4.41
N HIS A 100 -15.02 9.09 4.95
CA HIS A 100 -15.98 8.23 5.64
C HIS A 100 -16.51 8.85 6.93
N ALA A 101 -15.65 9.49 7.73
CA ALA A 101 -16.02 10.06 9.00
C ALA A 101 -16.71 11.42 8.85
N PHE A 102 -17.67 11.71 9.75
CA PHE A 102 -18.29 13.02 9.85
C PHE A 102 -17.25 14.10 10.19
N TYR A 103 -16.39 13.83 11.19
CA TYR A 103 -15.23 14.66 11.52
C TYR A 103 -14.01 14.17 10.75
N ARG A 104 -13.44 15.03 9.91
CA ARG A 104 -12.34 14.69 9.01
C ARG A 104 -11.04 15.34 9.43
N GLY A 105 -9.93 14.66 9.20
CA GLY A 105 -8.60 15.21 9.40
C GLY A 105 -8.18 15.27 10.87
N GLY A 106 -7.33 16.26 11.17
CA GLY A 106 -6.64 16.35 12.45
C GLY A 106 -5.42 15.42 12.53
N PRO A 107 -4.50 15.68 13.48
CA PRO A 107 -3.20 15.02 13.50
C PRO A 107 -3.29 13.49 13.68
N VAL A 108 -4.20 13.01 14.53
CA VAL A 108 -4.35 11.58 14.80
C VAL A 108 -4.88 10.82 13.60
N LEU A 109 -6.03 11.25 13.05
CA LEU A 109 -6.67 10.55 11.93
C LEU A 109 -5.84 10.65 10.65
N THR A 110 -5.21 11.81 10.40
CA THR A 110 -4.34 11.99 9.23
C THR A 110 -3.07 11.13 9.33
N SER A 111 -2.50 10.98 10.53
CA SER A 111 -1.33 10.09 10.71
C SER A 111 -1.69 8.62 10.57
N ALA A 112 -2.85 8.19 11.07
CA ALA A 112 -3.34 6.83 10.83
C ALA A 112 -3.52 6.57 9.33
N LEU A 113 -4.18 7.51 8.62
CA LEU A 113 -4.35 7.44 7.17
C LEU A 113 -3.02 7.42 6.43
N SER A 114 -2.06 8.28 6.80
CA SER A 114 -0.72 8.36 6.19
C SER A 114 0.05 7.05 6.32
N GLY A 115 0.06 6.44 7.52
CA GLY A 115 0.72 5.15 7.71
C GLY A 115 0.07 4.00 6.92
N ILE A 116 -1.26 4.02 6.80
CA ILE A 116 -1.98 3.06 5.95
C ILE A 116 -1.62 3.29 4.47
N ASP A 117 -1.60 4.54 4.02
CA ASP A 117 -1.26 4.91 2.64
C ASP A 117 0.16 4.46 2.26
N MET A 118 1.16 4.72 3.13
CA MET A 118 2.53 4.22 2.94
C MET A 118 2.56 2.70 2.78
N ALA A 119 1.87 1.96 3.64
CA ALA A 119 1.85 0.50 3.58
C ALA A 119 1.15 -0.02 2.31
N LEU A 120 0.10 0.64 1.83
CA LEU A 120 -0.58 0.29 0.59
C LEU A 120 0.29 0.56 -0.64
N TRP A 121 1.02 1.68 -0.69
CA TRP A 121 2.00 1.96 -1.74
C TRP A 121 3.14 0.94 -1.74
N ASP A 122 3.63 0.53 -0.57
CA ASP A 122 4.67 -0.50 -0.43
C ASP A 122 4.18 -1.87 -0.95
N ILE A 123 2.94 -2.28 -0.62
CA ILE A 123 2.33 -3.49 -1.20
C ILE A 123 2.23 -3.37 -2.71
N LYS A 124 1.80 -2.23 -3.24
CA LYS A 124 1.65 -2.02 -4.67
C LYS A 124 2.99 -2.09 -5.40
N GLY A 125 4.04 -1.47 -4.86
CA GLY A 125 5.40 -1.56 -5.39
C GLY A 125 5.90 -3.00 -5.41
N LYS A 126 5.79 -3.73 -4.30
CA LYS A 126 6.17 -5.15 -4.18
C LYS A 126 5.38 -6.05 -5.14
N ALA A 127 4.08 -5.82 -5.27
CA ALA A 127 3.22 -6.58 -6.19
C ALA A 127 3.55 -6.35 -7.67
N LEU A 128 4.15 -5.22 -8.01
CA LEU A 128 4.59 -4.86 -9.36
C LEU A 128 6.08 -5.14 -9.60
N GLY A 129 6.85 -5.46 -8.54
CA GLY A 129 8.30 -5.67 -8.61
C GLY A 129 9.09 -4.38 -8.83
N VAL A 130 8.55 -3.22 -8.44
CA VAL A 130 9.19 -1.91 -8.58
C VAL A 130 9.24 -1.17 -7.25
N PRO A 131 10.26 -0.33 -7.01
CA PRO A 131 10.29 0.51 -5.81
C PRO A 131 9.22 1.59 -5.86
N VAL A 132 8.79 2.06 -4.69
CA VAL A 132 7.68 3.03 -4.58
C VAL A 132 8.00 4.34 -5.31
N TYR A 133 9.25 4.80 -5.31
CA TYR A 133 9.60 6.05 -6.00
C TYR A 133 9.32 5.99 -7.51
N GLU A 134 9.42 4.83 -8.16
CA GLU A 134 9.04 4.67 -9.56
C GLU A 134 7.54 4.89 -9.78
N LEU A 135 6.71 4.46 -8.83
CA LEU A 135 5.26 4.69 -8.87
C LEU A 135 4.88 6.16 -8.65
N LEU A 136 5.77 6.94 -8.04
CA LEU A 136 5.58 8.35 -7.72
C LEU A 136 6.21 9.30 -8.75
N GLY A 137 6.76 8.78 -9.85
CA GLY A 137 7.31 9.57 -10.95
C GLY A 137 8.82 9.54 -11.10
N GLY A 138 9.51 8.66 -10.36
CA GLY A 138 10.95 8.43 -10.47
C GLY A 138 11.80 9.29 -9.52
N PRO A 139 13.12 9.06 -9.48
CA PRO A 139 14.03 9.74 -8.58
C PRO A 139 14.26 11.19 -9.03
N THR A 140 14.30 12.11 -8.09
CA THR A 140 14.67 13.53 -8.36
C THR A 140 16.16 13.77 -8.22
N ARG A 141 16.89 12.86 -7.59
CA ARG A 141 18.34 12.92 -7.38
C ARG A 141 18.89 11.53 -7.03
N ASP A 142 20.15 11.28 -7.37
CA ASP A 142 20.82 9.99 -7.12
C ASP A 142 21.37 9.85 -5.70
N ARG A 143 21.55 10.96 -4.98
CA ARG A 143 22.15 11.01 -3.65
C ARG A 143 21.45 12.03 -2.76
N VAL A 144 21.28 11.68 -1.50
CA VAL A 144 20.79 12.57 -0.43
C VAL A 144 21.92 12.76 0.58
N ARG A 145 22.17 14.01 1.01
CA ARG A 145 23.06 14.26 2.15
C ARG A 145 22.31 13.93 3.44
N VAL A 146 22.94 13.18 4.30
CA VAL A 146 22.48 12.81 5.65
C VAL A 146 23.32 13.57 6.65
#